data_e0be7e7228b1ec8a39b4d256b1ac4d3f
#
_entry.id   e0be7e7228b1ec8a39b4d256b1ac4d3f
#
_cell.length_a   1.000
_cell.length_b   1.000
_cell.length_c   1.000
_cell.angle_alpha   90.00
_cell.angle_beta   90.00
_cell.angle_gamma   90.00
#
_symmetry.space_group_name_H-M   'P 1'
#
loop_
_entity.id
_entity.type
_entity.pdbx_description
1 polymer ?
#
loop_
_entity_poly.entity_id
_entity_poly.type
_entity_poly.pdbx_seq_one_letter_code
_entity_poly.pdbx_strand_id
1 'polypeptide(L)'
;MKNRALFEAEIKSQYSKRFKKFGATPKGVFWVSTERQETRFNLILREIQKVSPKQAVLDIADIGCGYGSFAGYLFKKLNKNEFKYEGLDINEDLIEHCHRNFLESNVRFAVGVKPSSDKDFVIMSGTYNLATTNDVSLWEQYLFDCLSECWAHAKSAMIFNLQTSKTRKIASQNIYYAKTSDIIDFCVAR
;
A
#
# COMPACT_ATOMS: atom_id res chain seq x y z
N MET A 1 -16.58 13.25 3.05
CA MET A 1 -15.37 14.10 2.88
C MET A 1 -15.23 14.51 1.42
N LYS A 2 -15.53 15.79 1.07
CA LYS A 2 -15.54 16.27 -0.33
C LYS A 2 -14.17 16.12 -1.04
N ASN A 3 -13.06 16.25 -0.31
CA ASN A 3 -11.72 16.23 -0.91
C ASN A 3 -11.19 14.83 -1.23
N ARG A 4 -11.66 13.78 -0.55
CA ARG A 4 -11.19 12.40 -0.75
C ARG A 4 -11.41 11.94 -2.19
N ALA A 5 -12.62 12.06 -2.71
CA ALA A 5 -12.95 11.64 -4.07
C ALA A 5 -12.11 12.37 -5.13
N LEU A 6 -11.81 13.65 -4.90
CA LEU A 6 -10.95 14.45 -5.79
C LEU A 6 -9.50 13.94 -5.77
N PHE A 7 -8.96 13.66 -4.56
CA PHE A 7 -7.60 13.11 -4.43
C PHE A 7 -7.49 11.74 -5.07
N GLU A 8 -8.43 10.85 -4.80
CA GLU A 8 -8.45 9.50 -5.39
C GLU A 8 -8.57 9.54 -6.92
N ALA A 9 -9.40 10.41 -7.47
CA ALA A 9 -9.54 10.59 -8.93
C ALA A 9 -8.23 11.07 -9.57
N GLU A 10 -7.54 12.03 -8.96
CA GLU A 10 -6.25 12.53 -9.46
C GLU A 10 -5.14 11.48 -9.33
N ILE A 11 -5.03 10.79 -8.18
CA ILE A 11 -4.10 9.67 -8.00
C ILE A 11 -4.32 8.63 -9.10
N LYS A 12 -5.56 8.18 -9.28
CA LYS A 12 -5.94 7.20 -10.29
C LYS A 12 -5.50 7.65 -11.69
N SER A 13 -5.79 8.91 -12.07
CA SER A 13 -5.39 9.48 -13.36
C SER A 13 -3.88 9.43 -13.58
N GLN A 14 -3.09 9.81 -12.57
CA GLN A 14 -1.63 9.82 -12.66
C GLN A 14 -1.07 8.40 -12.79
N TYR A 15 -1.56 7.45 -12.00
CA TYR A 15 -1.12 6.05 -12.08
C TYR A 15 -1.53 5.37 -13.38
N SER A 16 -2.76 5.59 -13.88
CA SER A 16 -3.21 5.07 -15.19
C SER A 16 -2.33 5.56 -16.33
N LYS A 17 -2.02 6.88 -16.38
CA LYS A 17 -1.11 7.43 -17.40
C LYS A 17 0.27 6.78 -17.34
N ARG A 18 0.78 6.58 -16.12
CA ARG A 18 2.11 6.01 -15.92
C ARG A 18 2.13 4.52 -16.23
N PHE A 19 1.12 3.78 -15.81
CA PHE A 19 0.98 2.35 -16.11
C PHE A 19 0.85 2.09 -17.62
N LYS A 20 0.05 2.90 -18.34
CA LYS A 20 -0.03 2.83 -19.81
C LYS A 20 1.32 3.06 -20.49
N LYS A 21 2.17 3.93 -19.92
CA LYS A 21 3.48 4.25 -20.50
C LYS A 21 4.54 3.20 -20.22
N PHE A 22 4.59 2.62 -19.03
CA PHE A 22 5.69 1.79 -18.56
C PHE A 22 5.29 0.34 -18.24
N GLY A 23 4.00 0.00 -18.32
CA GLY A 23 3.48 -1.34 -18.03
C GLY A 23 3.65 -1.76 -16.58
N ALA A 24 3.52 -3.07 -16.33
CA ALA A 24 3.70 -3.70 -15.03
C ALA A 24 5.20 -3.78 -14.64
N THR A 25 5.77 -2.63 -14.39
CA THR A 25 7.16 -2.45 -13.96
C THR A 25 7.21 -1.49 -12.77
N PRO A 26 8.30 -1.46 -12.00
CA PRO A 26 8.48 -0.48 -10.94
C PRO A 26 8.22 0.96 -11.41
N LYS A 27 8.71 1.33 -12.61
CA LYS A 27 8.48 2.65 -13.19
C LYS A 27 7.01 2.94 -13.44
N GLY A 28 6.19 1.94 -13.73
CA GLY A 28 4.75 2.07 -13.97
C GLY A 28 3.95 2.48 -12.73
N VAL A 29 4.51 2.28 -11.55
CA VAL A 29 3.92 2.65 -10.26
C VAL A 29 4.86 3.55 -9.43
N PHE A 30 5.63 4.41 -10.09
CA PHE A 30 6.52 5.41 -9.50
C PHE A 30 7.68 4.88 -8.64
N TRP A 31 8.01 3.60 -8.73
CA TRP A 31 9.20 3.06 -8.09
C TRP A 31 10.45 3.23 -8.98
N VAL A 32 11.60 3.33 -8.34
CA VAL A 32 12.89 3.52 -9.03
C VAL A 32 13.37 2.23 -9.67
N SER A 33 13.30 1.11 -8.93
CA SER A 33 13.78 -0.19 -9.40
C SER A 33 13.12 -1.36 -8.65
N THR A 34 13.26 -2.57 -9.21
CA THR A 34 12.82 -3.83 -8.59
C THR A 34 13.55 -4.08 -7.28
N GLU A 35 14.86 -3.84 -7.22
CA GLU A 35 15.68 -4.07 -6.02
C GLU A 35 15.18 -3.23 -4.83
N ARG A 36 14.78 -1.97 -5.09
CA ARG A 36 14.23 -1.10 -4.05
C ARG A 36 12.85 -1.56 -3.59
N GLN A 37 12.02 -2.08 -4.49
CA GLN A 37 10.74 -2.69 -4.11
C GLN A 37 10.99 -3.95 -3.27
N GLU A 38 11.83 -4.89 -3.73
CA GLU A 38 12.12 -6.15 -3.04
C GLU A 38 12.78 -5.93 -1.68
N THR A 39 13.68 -4.94 -1.55
CA THR A 39 14.25 -4.55 -0.25
C THR A 39 13.14 -4.18 0.75
N ARG A 40 12.15 -3.42 0.31
CA ARG A 40 11.01 -3.01 1.15
C ARG A 40 10.10 -4.20 1.47
N PHE A 41 9.83 -5.05 0.50
CA PHE A 41 9.05 -6.27 0.68
C PHE A 41 9.72 -7.25 1.66
N ASN A 42 11.05 -7.37 1.61
CA ASN A 42 11.83 -8.14 2.59
C ASN A 42 11.62 -7.61 4.02
N LEU A 43 11.66 -6.29 4.21
CA LEU A 43 11.41 -5.68 5.53
C LEU A 43 9.99 -5.97 6.00
N ILE A 44 8.99 -5.79 5.16
CA ILE A 44 7.59 -6.05 5.49
C ILE A 44 7.39 -7.52 5.88
N LEU A 45 7.85 -8.46 5.06
CA LEU A 45 7.70 -9.89 5.33
C LEU A 45 8.41 -10.29 6.63
N ARG A 46 9.60 -9.75 6.88
CA ARG A 46 10.33 -9.98 8.13
C ARG A 46 9.55 -9.49 9.35
N GLU A 47 8.93 -8.31 9.29
CA GLU A 47 8.12 -7.79 10.41
C GLU A 47 6.84 -8.61 10.62
N ILE A 48 6.19 -9.06 9.55
CA ILE A 48 5.06 -10.01 9.62
C ILE A 48 5.50 -11.28 10.35
N GLN A 49 6.61 -11.89 9.93
CA GLN A 49 7.11 -13.15 10.49
C GLN A 49 7.52 -13.06 11.96
N LYS A 50 7.92 -11.88 12.45
CA LYS A 50 8.25 -11.67 13.87
C LYS A 50 7.03 -11.76 14.78
N VAL A 51 5.87 -11.32 14.33
CA VAL A 51 4.64 -11.26 15.14
C VAL A 51 3.66 -12.38 14.81
N SER A 52 3.88 -13.09 13.71
CA SER A 52 3.06 -14.26 13.35
C SER A 52 3.39 -15.46 14.23
N PRO A 53 2.37 -16.24 14.65
CA PRO A 53 2.62 -17.56 15.22
C PRO A 53 3.38 -18.45 14.23
N LYS A 54 4.26 -19.32 14.74
CA LYS A 54 4.97 -20.27 13.89
C LYS A 54 3.96 -21.17 13.13
N GLN A 55 4.19 -21.35 11.84
CA GLN A 55 3.35 -22.15 10.93
C GLN A 55 1.92 -21.62 10.70
N ALA A 56 1.60 -20.41 11.10
CA ALA A 56 0.32 -19.79 10.77
C ALA A 56 0.24 -19.43 9.28
N VAL A 57 -0.95 -19.60 8.71
CA VAL A 57 -1.26 -19.05 7.38
C VAL A 57 -1.42 -17.53 7.52
N LEU A 58 -0.60 -16.76 6.81
CA LEU A 58 -0.61 -15.31 6.85
C LEU A 58 -1.82 -14.75 6.09
N ASP A 59 -2.78 -14.09 6.74
CA ASP A 59 -3.89 -13.40 6.07
C ASP A 59 -3.56 -11.93 5.90
N ILE A 60 -3.26 -11.51 4.65
CA ILE A 60 -2.65 -10.22 4.32
C ILE A 60 -3.58 -9.42 3.42
N ALA A 61 -3.84 -8.15 3.76
CA ALA A 61 -4.35 -7.14 2.82
C ALA A 61 -3.25 -6.15 2.44
N ASP A 62 -3.13 -5.87 1.16
CA ASP A 62 -2.18 -4.90 0.59
C ASP A 62 -2.94 -3.75 -0.08
N ILE A 63 -2.90 -2.58 0.54
CA ILE A 63 -3.63 -1.39 0.11
C ILE A 63 -2.73 -0.52 -0.77
N GLY A 64 -3.19 -0.26 -2.00
CA GLY A 64 -2.35 0.30 -3.06
C GLY A 64 -1.42 -0.76 -3.64
N CYS A 65 -1.95 -1.96 -3.90
CA CYS A 65 -1.19 -3.12 -4.36
C CYS A 65 -0.54 -2.94 -5.74
N GLY A 66 -0.95 -1.92 -6.48
CA GLY A 66 -0.45 -1.65 -7.83
C GLY A 66 -0.71 -2.83 -8.77
N TYR A 67 0.31 -3.22 -9.53
CA TYR A 67 0.24 -4.39 -10.44
C TYR A 67 0.48 -5.75 -9.74
N GLY A 68 0.33 -5.83 -8.41
CA GLY A 68 0.48 -7.07 -7.65
C GLY A 68 1.93 -7.47 -7.35
N SER A 69 2.86 -6.52 -7.35
CA SER A 69 4.29 -6.82 -7.18
C SER A 69 4.63 -7.49 -5.84
N PHE A 70 3.92 -7.14 -4.77
CA PHE A 70 4.11 -7.80 -3.47
C PHE A 70 3.54 -9.23 -3.45
N ALA A 71 2.39 -9.48 -4.09
CA ALA A 71 1.89 -10.84 -4.28
C ALA A 71 2.90 -11.71 -5.04
N GLY A 72 3.43 -11.21 -6.17
CA GLY A 72 4.48 -11.89 -6.92
C GLY A 72 5.75 -12.14 -6.10
N TYR A 73 6.11 -11.23 -5.20
CA TYR A 73 7.22 -11.42 -4.27
C TYR A 73 6.92 -12.52 -3.22
N LEU A 74 5.69 -12.57 -2.67
CA LEU A 74 5.30 -13.61 -1.72
C LEU A 74 5.39 -15.01 -2.35
N PHE A 75 4.95 -15.19 -3.60
CA PHE A 75 5.09 -16.47 -4.32
C PHE A 75 6.54 -16.91 -4.54
N LYS A 76 7.51 -15.97 -4.54
CA LYS A 76 8.95 -16.30 -4.59
C LYS A 76 9.51 -16.74 -3.23
N LYS A 77 8.85 -16.39 -2.12
CA LYS A 77 9.35 -16.56 -0.75
C LYS A 77 8.60 -17.60 0.07
N LEU A 78 7.34 -17.85 -0.24
CA LEU A 78 6.42 -18.69 0.52
C LEU A 78 5.72 -19.68 -0.43
N ASN A 79 5.26 -20.81 0.13
CA ASN A 79 4.37 -21.68 -0.58
C ASN A 79 2.94 -21.12 -0.61
N LYS A 80 2.16 -21.46 -1.62
CA LYS A 80 0.80 -20.94 -1.81
C LYS A 80 -0.18 -21.20 -0.65
N ASN A 81 0.08 -22.21 0.16
CA ASN A 81 -0.72 -22.58 1.33
C ASN A 81 -0.25 -21.88 2.63
N GLU A 82 0.84 -21.11 2.58
CA GLU A 82 1.36 -20.38 3.74
C GLU A 82 0.78 -18.96 3.85
N PHE A 83 0.06 -18.47 2.84
CA PHE A 83 -0.57 -17.16 2.88
C PHE A 83 -1.89 -17.08 2.10
N LYS A 84 -2.75 -16.16 2.54
CA LYS A 84 -3.89 -15.60 1.81
C LYS A 84 -3.63 -14.14 1.57
N TYR A 85 -3.95 -13.65 0.39
CA TYR A 85 -3.65 -12.29 0.01
C TYR A 85 -4.86 -11.60 -0.63
N GLU A 86 -5.13 -10.38 -0.18
CA GLU A 86 -6.11 -9.49 -0.78
C GLU A 86 -5.39 -8.21 -1.21
N GLY A 87 -5.22 -8.02 -2.52
CA GLY A 87 -4.69 -6.79 -3.10
C GLY A 87 -5.81 -5.80 -3.42
N LEU A 88 -5.69 -4.58 -2.94
CA LEU A 88 -6.64 -3.51 -3.19
C LEU A 88 -5.93 -2.30 -3.79
N ASP A 89 -6.50 -1.75 -4.85
CA ASP A 89 -6.05 -0.50 -5.45
C ASP A 89 -7.27 0.29 -5.95
N ILE A 90 -7.17 1.60 -5.97
CA ILE A 90 -8.24 2.46 -6.52
C ILE A 90 -8.27 2.46 -8.06
N ASN A 91 -7.23 1.95 -8.69
CA ASN A 91 -7.02 1.97 -10.13
C ASN A 91 -7.46 0.67 -10.78
N GLU A 92 -8.55 0.70 -11.55
CA GLU A 92 -9.11 -0.47 -12.24
C GLU A 92 -8.13 -1.08 -13.26
N ASP A 93 -7.32 -0.27 -13.97
CA ASP A 93 -6.36 -0.77 -14.96
C ASP A 93 -5.31 -1.69 -14.29
N LEU A 94 -4.89 -1.34 -13.06
CA LEU A 94 -3.95 -2.15 -12.27
C LEU A 94 -4.62 -3.43 -11.75
N ILE A 95 -5.83 -3.35 -11.24
CA ILE A 95 -6.59 -4.50 -10.75
C ILE A 95 -6.92 -5.47 -11.88
N GLU A 96 -7.31 -4.97 -13.05
CA GLU A 96 -7.54 -5.80 -14.23
C GLU A 96 -6.27 -6.54 -14.67
N HIS A 97 -5.10 -5.86 -14.60
CA HIS A 97 -3.82 -6.53 -14.81
C HIS A 97 -3.58 -7.65 -13.79
N CYS A 98 -3.87 -7.42 -12.51
CA CYS A 98 -3.72 -8.44 -11.47
C CYS A 98 -4.62 -9.65 -11.74
N HIS A 99 -5.89 -9.45 -12.09
CA HIS A 99 -6.82 -10.55 -12.42
C HIS A 99 -6.34 -11.42 -13.58
N ARG A 100 -5.64 -10.83 -14.56
CA ARG A 100 -5.09 -11.58 -15.70
C ARG A 100 -3.82 -12.36 -15.38
N ASN A 101 -3.08 -11.96 -14.35
CA ASN A 101 -1.74 -12.50 -14.08
C ASN A 101 -1.64 -13.33 -12.79
N PHE A 102 -2.65 -13.30 -11.92
CA PHE A 102 -2.70 -14.08 -10.68
C PHE A 102 -3.98 -14.90 -10.66
N LEU A 103 -3.86 -16.19 -10.91
CA LEU A 103 -5.00 -17.12 -11.03
C LEU A 103 -5.10 -18.08 -9.83
N GLU A 104 -4.19 -17.97 -8.87
CA GLU A 104 -4.13 -18.83 -7.69
C GLU A 104 -5.29 -18.51 -6.73
N SER A 105 -5.87 -19.54 -6.14
CA SER A 105 -7.05 -19.43 -5.27
C SER A 105 -6.79 -18.75 -3.92
N ASN A 106 -5.53 -18.64 -3.53
CA ASN A 106 -5.11 -17.97 -2.28
C ASN A 106 -4.88 -16.47 -2.41
N VAL A 107 -5.02 -15.90 -3.62
CA VAL A 107 -4.93 -14.46 -3.86
C VAL A 107 -6.21 -13.94 -4.51
N ARG A 108 -6.60 -12.74 -4.14
CA ARG A 108 -7.70 -12.00 -4.77
C ARG A 108 -7.33 -10.53 -4.91
N PHE A 109 -7.91 -9.89 -5.90
CA PHE A 109 -7.72 -8.46 -6.13
C PHE A 109 -9.07 -7.77 -6.30
N ALA A 110 -9.18 -6.54 -5.83
CA ALA A 110 -10.40 -5.74 -5.98
C ALA A 110 -10.09 -4.25 -6.01
N VAL A 111 -10.98 -3.50 -6.64
CA VAL A 111 -10.95 -2.04 -6.53
C VAL A 111 -11.42 -1.64 -5.14
N GLY A 112 -10.58 -0.90 -4.41
CA GLY A 112 -10.90 -0.53 -3.03
C GLY A 112 -9.79 0.24 -2.32
N VAL A 113 -10.12 0.76 -1.15
CA VAL A 113 -9.25 1.60 -0.31
C VAL A 113 -9.00 1.02 1.08
N LYS A 114 -9.70 -0.04 1.44
CA LYS A 114 -9.58 -0.73 2.73
C LYS A 114 -9.94 -2.21 2.58
N PRO A 115 -9.52 -3.08 3.50
CA PRO A 115 -9.83 -4.50 3.44
C PRO A 115 -11.35 -4.75 3.45
N SER A 116 -11.77 -5.82 2.76
CA SER A 116 -13.18 -6.24 2.72
C SER A 116 -13.65 -6.94 4.00
N SER A 117 -12.70 -7.43 4.80
CA SER A 117 -12.89 -8.10 6.09
C SER A 117 -11.61 -7.94 6.93
N ASP A 118 -11.70 -8.26 8.22
CA ASP A 118 -10.52 -8.24 9.08
C ASP A 118 -9.43 -9.19 8.59
N LYS A 119 -8.18 -8.73 8.68
CA LYS A 119 -6.96 -9.41 8.27
C LYS A 119 -5.97 -9.50 9.42
N ASP A 120 -5.09 -10.49 9.38
CA ASP A 120 -4.01 -10.51 10.35
C ASP A 120 -3.06 -9.34 10.12
N PHE A 121 -2.77 -9.04 8.86
CA PHE A 121 -1.86 -7.96 8.47
C PHE A 121 -2.48 -7.05 7.41
N VAL A 122 -2.41 -5.74 7.64
CA VAL A 122 -2.76 -4.73 6.64
C VAL A 122 -1.50 -3.97 6.25
N ILE A 123 -1.21 -3.91 4.95
CA ILE A 123 0.05 -3.36 4.43
C ILE A 123 -0.23 -2.19 3.51
N MET A 124 0.62 -1.16 3.57
CA MET A 124 0.62 -0.03 2.65
C MET A 124 2.06 0.33 2.27
N SER A 125 2.51 -0.18 1.13
CA SER A 125 3.89 0.00 0.68
C SER A 125 4.02 1.12 -0.35
N GLY A 126 4.30 2.33 0.11
CA GLY A 126 4.50 3.51 -0.74
C GLY A 126 3.22 4.19 -1.20
N THR A 127 2.08 3.83 -0.65
CA THR A 127 0.74 4.22 -1.10
C THR A 127 0.47 5.72 -0.98
N TYR A 128 0.94 6.39 0.08
CA TYR A 128 0.59 7.79 0.39
C TYR A 128 1.74 8.78 0.21
N ASN A 129 2.81 8.39 -0.49
CA ASN A 129 3.95 9.29 -0.70
C ASN A 129 3.73 10.33 -1.82
N LEU A 130 2.78 10.09 -2.75
CA LEU A 130 2.45 11.00 -3.84
C LEU A 130 1.21 11.80 -3.47
N ALA A 131 1.39 13.08 -3.09
CA ALA A 131 0.31 13.99 -2.81
C ALA A 131 -0.32 14.54 -4.11
N THR A 132 -1.62 14.86 -4.07
CA THR A 132 -2.34 15.47 -5.19
C THR A 132 -2.85 16.88 -4.85
N THR A 133 -2.32 17.47 -3.81
CA THR A 133 -2.56 18.83 -3.37
C THR A 133 -1.26 19.45 -2.85
N ASN A 134 -1.17 20.76 -2.85
CA ASN A 134 -0.08 21.50 -2.20
C ASN A 134 -0.40 21.84 -0.73
N ASP A 135 -1.63 21.57 -0.27
CA ASP A 135 -2.02 21.78 1.12
C ASP A 135 -1.64 20.53 1.94
N VAL A 136 -0.58 20.69 2.74
CA VAL A 136 -0.05 19.62 3.60
C VAL A 136 -1.07 19.16 4.61
N SER A 137 -1.87 20.05 5.20
CA SER A 137 -2.84 19.70 6.23
C SER A 137 -4.01 18.89 5.66
N LEU A 138 -4.48 19.26 4.48
CA LEU A 138 -5.53 18.48 3.79
C LEU A 138 -5.02 17.08 3.36
N TRP A 139 -3.75 16.99 2.92
CA TRP A 139 -3.16 15.69 2.58
C TRP A 139 -3.00 14.79 3.81
N GLU A 140 -2.53 15.34 4.92
CA GLU A 140 -2.38 14.60 6.18
C GLU A 140 -3.72 14.14 6.74
N GLN A 141 -4.75 14.95 6.67
CA GLN A 141 -6.10 14.52 7.07
C GLN A 141 -6.55 13.31 6.25
N TYR A 142 -6.38 13.36 4.92
CA TYR A 142 -6.69 12.23 4.04
C TYR A 142 -5.88 10.98 4.41
N LEU A 143 -4.56 11.13 4.60
CA LEU A 143 -3.67 10.04 5.02
C LEU A 143 -4.13 9.40 6.33
N PHE A 144 -4.34 10.19 7.38
CA PHE A 144 -4.72 9.67 8.71
C PHE A 144 -6.11 9.06 8.71
N ASP A 145 -7.04 9.58 7.94
CA ASP A 145 -8.36 8.97 7.75
C ASP A 145 -8.23 7.58 7.11
N CYS A 146 -7.46 7.46 6.04
CA CYS A 146 -7.21 6.18 5.37
C CYS A 146 -6.47 5.17 6.27
N LEU A 147 -5.44 5.62 7.01
CA LEU A 147 -4.73 4.77 7.97
C LEU A 147 -5.67 4.29 9.08
N SER A 148 -6.55 5.15 9.59
CA SER A 148 -7.51 4.79 10.65
C SER A 148 -8.55 3.78 10.17
N GLU A 149 -9.07 3.96 8.95
CA GLU A 149 -10.00 3.00 8.33
C GLU A 149 -9.35 1.62 8.16
N CYS A 150 -8.09 1.59 7.74
CA CYS A 150 -7.37 0.35 7.53
C CYS A 150 -6.95 -0.31 8.85
N TRP A 151 -6.57 0.49 9.86
CA TRP A 151 -6.25 0.00 11.19
C TRP A 151 -7.41 -0.79 11.82
N ALA A 152 -8.64 -0.33 11.63
CA ALA A 152 -9.84 -1.01 12.14
C ALA A 152 -10.00 -2.45 11.63
N HIS A 153 -9.30 -2.83 10.56
CA HIS A 153 -9.32 -4.18 9.99
C HIS A 153 -8.03 -4.99 10.24
N ALA A 154 -7.05 -4.45 10.99
CA ALA A 154 -5.80 -5.13 11.28
C ALA A 154 -5.88 -5.85 12.63
N LYS A 155 -5.85 -7.20 12.65
CA LYS A 155 -5.90 -8.00 13.88
C LYS A 155 -4.56 -8.05 14.61
N SER A 156 -3.47 -8.24 13.87
CA SER A 156 -2.13 -8.42 14.46
C SER A 156 -1.24 -7.21 14.24
N ALA A 157 -1.20 -6.66 13.03
CA ALA A 157 -0.41 -5.47 12.74
C ALA A 157 -0.86 -4.76 11.45
N MET A 158 -0.69 -3.44 11.44
CA MET A 158 -0.66 -2.62 10.23
C MET A 158 0.77 -2.18 9.97
N ILE A 159 1.26 -2.39 8.73
CA ILE A 159 2.63 -2.08 8.33
C ILE A 159 2.58 -1.10 7.16
N PHE A 160 3.13 0.08 7.33
CA PHE A 160 3.19 1.07 6.27
C PHE A 160 4.52 1.80 6.25
N ASN A 161 4.82 2.47 5.15
CA ASN A 161 6.00 3.31 5.05
C ASN A 161 5.68 4.66 4.43
N LEU A 162 6.34 5.69 4.94
CA LEU A 162 6.26 7.05 4.44
C LEU A 162 7.66 7.63 4.24
N GLN A 163 7.78 8.60 3.34
CA GLN A 163 8.92 9.50 3.33
C GLN A 163 8.82 10.42 4.56
N THR A 164 9.93 10.63 5.26
CA THR A 164 9.94 11.47 6.47
C THR A 164 10.95 12.59 6.38
N SER A 165 10.69 13.68 7.09
CA SER A 165 11.65 14.79 7.30
C SER A 165 11.43 15.43 8.68
N LYS A 166 12.30 16.39 9.05
CA LYS A 166 12.16 17.13 10.31
C LYS A 166 10.87 17.93 10.41
N THR A 167 10.38 18.42 9.28
CA THR A 167 9.11 19.17 9.18
C THR A 167 8.25 18.56 8.08
N ARG A 168 6.93 18.51 8.31
CA ARG A 168 5.99 18.06 7.28
C ARG A 168 6.03 18.97 6.06
N LYS A 169 6.01 18.42 4.86
CA LYS A 169 6.03 19.19 3.60
C LYS A 169 5.62 18.34 2.40
N ILE A 170 5.18 19.02 1.36
CA ILE A 170 5.09 18.46 0.02
C ILE A 170 6.20 19.11 -0.80
N ALA A 171 7.13 18.31 -1.29
CA ALA A 171 8.28 18.78 -2.07
C ALA A 171 7.99 18.71 -3.58
N SER A 172 8.99 19.06 -4.40
CA SER A 172 8.93 18.93 -5.85
C SER A 172 8.47 17.53 -6.27
N GLN A 173 7.77 17.41 -7.40
CA GLN A 173 7.15 16.18 -7.90
C GLN A 173 6.05 15.63 -6.98
N ASN A 174 5.45 16.49 -6.15
CA ASN A 174 4.35 16.14 -5.25
C ASN A 174 4.69 15.06 -4.22
N ILE A 175 5.95 14.91 -3.84
CA ILE A 175 6.34 13.96 -2.81
C ILE A 175 6.04 14.54 -1.42
N TYR A 176 5.17 13.85 -0.70
CA TYR A 176 4.85 14.16 0.69
C TYR A 176 5.91 13.58 1.62
N TYR A 177 6.37 14.40 2.55
CA TYR A 177 7.26 14.04 3.66
C TYR A 177 6.53 14.28 4.98
N ALA A 178 6.26 13.21 5.71
CA ALA A 178 5.68 13.29 7.03
C ALA A 178 6.70 13.76 8.08
N LYS A 179 6.23 14.42 9.12
CA LYS A 179 7.04 14.64 10.33
C LYS A 179 7.00 13.37 11.17
N THR A 180 8.18 12.84 11.50
CA THR A 180 8.31 11.53 12.17
C THR A 180 7.55 11.47 13.50
N SER A 181 7.60 12.56 14.32
CA SER A 181 6.88 12.59 15.59
C SER A 181 5.38 12.42 15.43
N ASP A 182 4.79 13.09 14.42
CA ASP A 182 3.34 13.09 14.21
C ASP A 182 2.84 11.68 13.81
N ILE A 183 3.67 10.93 13.06
CA ILE A 183 3.38 9.52 12.72
C ILE A 183 3.52 8.61 13.94
N ILE A 184 4.54 8.81 14.78
CA ILE A 184 4.72 8.04 16.02
C ILE A 184 3.53 8.30 16.95
N ASP A 185 3.15 9.57 17.17
CA ASP A 185 2.01 9.95 18.02
C ASP A 185 0.71 9.31 17.52
N PHE A 186 0.50 9.31 16.20
CA PHE A 186 -0.63 8.62 15.58
C PHE A 186 -0.64 7.11 15.88
N CYS A 187 0.51 6.43 15.77
CA CYS A 187 0.61 4.99 16.01
C CYS A 187 0.45 4.63 17.49
N VAL A 188 1.00 5.44 18.41
CA VAL A 188 0.93 5.20 19.86
C VAL A 188 -0.49 5.41 20.43
N ALA A 189 -1.27 6.28 19.80
CA ALA A 189 -2.65 6.56 20.22
C ALA A 189 -3.67 5.44 19.84
N ARG A 190 -3.22 4.33 19.22
CA ARG A 190 -4.05 3.22 18.72
C ARG A 190 -3.67 1.88 19.31
#